data_b1c344461a14b2170245d3e04f766559
#
_entry.id   b1c344461a14b2170245d3e04f766559
#
_cell.length_a   1.000
_cell.length_b   1.000
_cell.length_c   1.000
_cell.angle_alpha   90.00
_cell.angle_beta   90.00
_cell.angle_gamma   90.00
#
_symmetry.space_group_name_H-M   'P 1'
#
loop_
_entity.id
_entity.type
_entity.pdbx_description
1 polymer ?
#
loop_
_entity_poly.entity_id
_entity_poly.type
_entity_poly.pdbx_seq_one_letter_code
_entity_poly.pdbx_strand_id
1 'polypeptide(L)'
;TLLREKLPRESAVNNPIDVLGDADPQRYAAAIESAQADDSVDAILLIMTPQTMTRPAETALAVAAAVDGSKPVLASFMGGKDVLPGRNELCAAGLPDFDSPERAVAALRAMHHYSLWKNRPPRQITHFRVNRRRVERIITRRLRTGRHTIGEIKGKDILSAYGFKIPNGSLAINQEEAVEIAERVGYPVALKIASPNII
;
A
#
# COMPACT_ATOMS: atom_id res chain seq x y z
N THR A 1 -21.22 20.96 20.10
CA THR A 1 -19.83 20.45 20.23
C THR A 1 -19.03 21.39 21.11
N LEU A 2 -18.21 20.85 22.00
CA LEU A 2 -17.28 21.61 22.90
C LEU A 2 -16.50 22.70 22.17
N LEU A 3 -16.16 22.45 20.90
CA LEU A 3 -15.43 23.42 20.06
C LEU A 3 -16.25 24.67 19.76
N ARG A 4 -17.59 24.57 19.60
CA ARG A 4 -18.48 25.72 19.35
C ARG A 4 -18.52 26.69 20.53
N GLU A 5 -18.27 26.23 21.74
CA GLU A 5 -18.21 27.05 22.96
C GLU A 5 -16.88 27.80 23.09
N LYS A 6 -15.81 27.24 22.49
CA LYS A 6 -14.45 27.80 22.54
C LYS A 6 -14.12 28.73 21.37
N LEU A 7 -14.89 28.71 20.28
CA LEU A 7 -14.64 29.51 19.07
C LEU A 7 -15.73 30.56 18.84
N PRO A 8 -15.41 31.68 18.17
CA PRO A 8 -16.40 32.66 17.73
C PRO A 8 -17.53 32.04 16.91
N ARG A 9 -18.69 32.69 16.87
CA ARG A 9 -19.87 32.20 16.14
C ARG A 9 -19.63 32.06 14.63
N GLU A 10 -18.77 32.91 14.10
CA GLU A 10 -18.40 32.98 12.69
C GLU A 10 -17.45 31.86 12.27
N SER A 11 -16.81 31.20 13.23
CA SER A 11 -15.90 30.07 12.97
C SER A 11 -16.66 28.86 12.43
N ALA A 12 -16.04 28.14 11.47
CA ALA A 12 -16.51 26.81 11.06
C ALA A 12 -15.95 25.75 12.00
N VAL A 13 -16.82 24.91 12.54
CA VAL A 13 -16.43 23.82 13.48
C VAL A 13 -16.53 22.43 12.86
N ASN A 14 -16.82 22.37 11.56
CA ASN A 14 -16.81 21.13 10.78
C ASN A 14 -15.42 20.96 10.12
N ASN A 15 -15.21 19.87 9.43
CA ASN A 15 -13.99 19.68 8.65
C ASN A 15 -14.12 20.39 7.27
N PRO A 16 -13.27 21.39 6.94
CA PRO A 16 -12.20 21.92 7.78
C PRO A 16 -12.71 22.80 8.93
N ILE A 17 -11.98 22.81 10.07
CA ILE A 17 -12.19 23.79 11.13
C ILE A 17 -11.56 25.10 10.69
N ASP A 18 -12.32 26.21 10.69
CA ASP A 18 -11.83 27.53 10.41
C ASP A 18 -11.85 28.38 11.69
N VAL A 19 -10.66 28.68 12.19
CA VAL A 19 -10.46 29.48 13.42
C VAL A 19 -10.45 30.99 13.18
N LEU A 20 -10.67 31.41 11.93
CA LEU A 20 -10.65 32.78 11.42
C LEU A 20 -9.24 33.39 11.32
N GLY A 21 -9.10 34.44 10.48
CA GLY A 21 -7.82 35.09 10.21
C GLY A 21 -7.24 35.89 11.38
N ASP A 22 -8.05 36.25 12.37
CA ASP A 22 -7.66 36.93 13.60
C ASP A 22 -7.38 35.99 14.78
N ALA A 23 -7.28 34.68 14.51
CA ALA A 23 -7.11 33.64 15.53
C ALA A 23 -5.83 33.88 16.37
N ASP A 24 -6.03 33.90 17.67
CA ASP A 24 -4.97 33.86 18.66
C ASP A 24 -4.42 32.42 18.85
N PRO A 25 -3.27 32.25 19.53
CA PRO A 25 -2.70 30.95 19.81
C PRO A 25 -3.65 29.95 20.50
N GLN A 26 -4.52 30.45 21.37
CA GLN A 26 -5.45 29.65 22.17
C GLN A 26 -6.57 29.04 21.32
N ARG A 27 -7.02 29.76 20.27
CA ARG A 27 -8.02 29.18 19.32
C ARG A 27 -7.43 28.01 18.53
N TYR A 28 -6.17 28.10 18.12
CA TYR A 28 -5.47 26.99 17.48
C TYR A 28 -5.32 25.79 18.43
N ALA A 29 -4.89 26.02 19.66
CA ALA A 29 -4.78 24.98 20.67
C ALA A 29 -6.12 24.28 20.92
N ALA A 30 -7.21 25.07 21.11
CA ALA A 30 -8.54 24.53 21.33
C ALA A 30 -9.06 23.70 20.15
N ALA A 31 -8.73 24.09 18.92
CA ALA A 31 -9.07 23.31 17.72
C ALA A 31 -8.31 21.98 17.69
N ILE A 32 -7.02 21.97 18.00
CA ILE A 32 -6.19 20.75 18.08
C ILE A 32 -6.72 19.81 19.17
N GLU A 33 -6.93 20.29 20.39
CA GLU A 33 -7.48 19.50 21.49
C GLU A 33 -8.82 18.84 21.12
N SER A 34 -9.72 19.61 20.52
CA SER A 34 -11.02 19.11 20.11
C SER A 34 -10.94 18.06 19.01
N ALA A 35 -10.04 18.23 18.03
CA ALA A 35 -9.84 17.28 16.96
C ALA A 35 -9.15 16.00 17.47
N GLN A 36 -8.26 16.09 18.44
CA GLN A 36 -7.65 14.90 19.07
C GLN A 36 -8.67 14.10 19.86
N ALA A 37 -9.62 14.77 20.52
CA ALA A 37 -10.67 14.11 21.31
C ALA A 37 -11.79 13.49 20.45
N ASP A 38 -11.87 13.74 19.17
CA ASP A 38 -12.91 13.23 18.27
C ASP A 38 -12.50 11.91 17.65
N ASP A 39 -13.19 10.82 17.99
CA ASP A 39 -12.89 9.46 17.47
C ASP A 39 -13.03 9.33 15.95
N SER A 40 -13.72 10.26 15.29
CA SER A 40 -13.85 10.28 13.82
C SER A 40 -12.65 10.90 13.10
N VAL A 41 -11.69 11.45 13.84
CA VAL A 41 -10.47 12.09 13.29
C VAL A 41 -9.27 11.15 13.46
N ASP A 42 -8.65 10.76 12.37
CA ASP A 42 -7.45 9.90 12.37
C ASP A 42 -6.14 10.68 12.35
N ALA A 43 -6.14 11.90 11.81
CA ALA A 43 -4.96 12.76 11.69
C ALA A 43 -5.37 14.24 11.55
N ILE A 44 -4.47 15.14 11.89
CA ILE A 44 -4.71 16.58 11.87
C ILE A 44 -3.69 17.25 10.96
N LEU A 45 -4.18 18.09 10.05
CA LEU A 45 -3.35 19.01 9.27
C LEU A 45 -3.66 20.44 9.71
N LEU A 46 -2.69 21.08 10.34
CA LEU A 46 -2.74 22.48 10.74
C LEU A 46 -2.20 23.35 9.60
N ILE A 47 -3.02 24.27 9.12
CA ILE A 47 -2.62 25.25 8.10
C ILE A 47 -2.66 26.64 8.71
N MET A 48 -1.57 27.40 8.56
CA MET A 48 -1.50 28.80 8.97
C MET A 48 -0.99 29.67 7.83
N THR A 49 -1.73 30.74 7.57
CA THR A 49 -1.27 31.85 6.72
C THR A 49 -1.17 33.12 7.61
N PRO A 50 -0.03 33.84 7.62
CA PRO A 50 0.12 34.98 8.54
C PRO A 50 -0.75 36.15 8.10
N GLN A 51 -1.40 36.74 9.06
CA GLN A 51 -2.06 38.05 8.98
C GLN A 51 -1.29 39.04 9.86
N THR A 52 -1.57 40.34 9.77
CA THR A 52 -0.87 41.37 10.54
C THR A 52 -0.85 41.11 12.05
N MET A 53 -1.90 40.48 12.57
CA MET A 53 -2.05 40.15 14.00
C MET A 53 -1.65 38.73 14.36
N THR A 54 -1.27 37.90 13.40
CA THR A 54 -0.84 36.52 13.66
C THR A 54 0.50 36.51 14.38
N ARG A 55 0.64 35.62 15.36
CA ARG A 55 1.87 35.39 16.15
C ARG A 55 2.39 33.98 15.92
N PRO A 56 3.15 33.75 14.85
CA PRO A 56 3.52 32.38 14.45
C PRO A 56 4.26 31.59 15.53
N ALA A 57 5.21 32.20 16.24
CA ALA A 57 5.96 31.53 17.29
C ALA A 57 5.07 31.15 18.48
N GLU A 58 4.25 32.10 18.97
CA GLU A 58 3.34 31.84 20.08
C GLU A 58 2.29 30.81 19.72
N THR A 59 1.77 30.83 18.48
CA THR A 59 0.83 29.82 17.97
C THR A 59 1.49 28.44 17.90
N ALA A 60 2.71 28.35 17.41
CA ALA A 60 3.45 27.10 17.36
C ALA A 60 3.67 26.50 18.75
N LEU A 61 4.04 27.31 19.74
CA LEU A 61 4.21 26.89 21.13
C LEU A 61 2.88 26.42 21.74
N ALA A 62 1.79 27.14 21.51
CA ALA A 62 0.47 26.74 22.01
C ALA A 62 -0.02 25.43 21.37
N VAL A 63 0.18 25.28 20.07
CA VAL A 63 -0.11 24.02 19.36
C VAL A 63 0.73 22.88 19.90
N ALA A 64 2.04 23.08 20.06
CA ALA A 64 2.94 22.06 20.58
C ALA A 64 2.54 21.60 21.99
N ALA A 65 2.10 22.52 22.83
CA ALA A 65 1.60 22.22 24.17
C ALA A 65 0.25 21.47 24.18
N ALA A 66 -0.57 21.69 23.13
CA ALA A 66 -1.89 21.05 22.99
C ALA A 66 -1.82 19.64 22.37
N VAL A 67 -0.72 19.29 21.69
CA VAL A 67 -0.57 17.97 21.06
C VAL A 67 -0.23 16.92 22.12
N ASP A 68 -1.12 15.94 22.27
CA ASP A 68 -1.00 14.85 23.26
C ASP A 68 -0.35 13.56 22.69
N GLY A 69 -0.08 13.53 21.39
CA GLY A 69 0.53 12.39 20.70
C GLY A 69 -0.45 11.25 20.36
N SER A 70 -1.73 11.38 20.67
CA SER A 70 -2.74 10.34 20.36
C SER A 70 -2.97 10.20 18.85
N LYS A 71 -2.81 11.27 18.09
CA LYS A 71 -3.01 11.32 16.63
C LYS A 71 -1.86 12.05 15.94
N PRO A 72 -1.54 11.69 14.68
CA PRO A 72 -0.58 12.45 13.88
C PRO A 72 -1.05 13.88 13.68
N VAL A 73 -0.19 14.86 14.01
CA VAL A 73 -0.39 16.29 13.74
C VAL A 73 0.72 16.76 12.83
N LEU A 74 0.39 17.27 11.66
CA LEU A 74 1.31 17.88 10.71
C LEU A 74 0.95 19.35 10.53
N ALA A 75 1.94 20.19 10.29
CA ALA A 75 1.73 21.60 10.08
C ALA A 75 2.15 22.05 8.69
N SER A 76 1.54 23.13 8.21
CA SER A 76 1.96 23.90 7.04
C SER A 76 1.82 25.38 7.36
N PHE A 77 2.90 25.99 7.82
CA PHE A 77 2.99 27.43 8.06
C PHE A 77 3.49 28.10 6.78
N MET A 78 2.58 28.76 6.06
CA MET A 78 2.85 29.42 4.79
C MET A 78 3.00 30.91 4.98
N GLY A 79 4.12 31.52 4.55
CA GLY A 79 4.36 32.94 4.69
C GLY A 79 5.85 33.33 4.66
N GLY A 80 6.70 32.42 4.21
CA GLY A 80 8.12 32.68 4.04
C GLY A 80 8.80 33.08 5.34
N LYS A 81 9.41 34.30 5.37
CA LYS A 81 10.16 34.77 6.53
C LYS A 81 9.28 35.07 7.76
N ASP A 82 8.02 35.44 7.54
CA ASP A 82 7.11 35.84 8.60
C ASP A 82 6.71 34.70 9.52
N VAL A 83 6.67 33.48 8.99
CA VAL A 83 6.32 32.26 9.73
C VAL A 83 7.54 31.45 10.21
N LEU A 84 8.75 31.86 9.82
CA LEU A 84 9.97 31.12 10.17
C LEU A 84 10.18 30.93 11.69
N PRO A 85 9.91 31.91 12.56
CA PRO A 85 9.99 31.72 14.00
C PRO A 85 9.06 30.59 14.47
N GLY A 86 7.81 30.53 13.99
CA GLY A 86 6.86 29.46 14.35
C GLY A 86 7.28 28.10 13.81
N ARG A 87 7.82 28.04 12.60
CA ARG A 87 8.35 26.78 12.03
C ARG A 87 9.49 26.21 12.87
N ASN A 88 10.37 27.07 13.37
CA ASN A 88 11.46 26.67 14.26
C ASN A 88 10.94 26.08 15.58
N GLU A 89 9.90 26.69 16.17
CA GLU A 89 9.27 26.19 17.39
C GLU A 89 8.57 24.82 17.16
N LEU A 90 7.83 24.66 16.02
CA LEU A 90 7.25 23.36 15.65
C LEU A 90 8.33 22.27 15.51
N CYS A 91 9.43 22.60 14.82
CA CYS A 91 10.55 21.69 14.63
C CYS A 91 11.20 21.30 15.97
N ALA A 92 11.42 22.27 16.85
CA ALA A 92 11.98 22.05 18.19
C ALA A 92 11.07 21.15 19.05
N ALA A 93 9.75 21.28 18.86
CA ALA A 93 8.75 20.41 19.51
C ALA A 93 8.57 19.05 18.85
N GLY A 94 9.29 18.74 17.76
CA GLY A 94 9.16 17.49 17.01
C GLY A 94 7.90 17.40 16.15
N LEU A 95 7.21 18.50 15.88
CA LEU A 95 6.06 18.54 14.99
C LEU A 95 6.50 18.79 13.55
N PRO A 96 6.17 17.89 12.60
CA PRO A 96 6.52 18.05 11.21
C PRO A 96 5.81 19.26 10.59
N ASP A 97 6.59 20.17 9.99
CA ASP A 97 6.09 21.32 9.26
C ASP A 97 6.53 21.26 7.79
N PHE A 98 5.62 21.60 6.89
CA PHE A 98 5.81 21.57 5.46
C PHE A 98 5.58 22.96 4.86
N ASP A 99 6.31 23.27 3.81
CA ASP A 99 6.20 24.55 3.10
C ASP A 99 4.92 24.66 2.26
N SER A 100 4.19 23.56 2.06
CA SER A 100 2.88 23.57 1.44
C SER A 100 1.97 22.46 1.98
N PRO A 101 0.64 22.68 2.00
CA PRO A 101 -0.33 21.71 2.45
C PRO A 101 -0.30 20.41 1.62
N GLU A 102 0.00 20.49 0.31
CA GLU A 102 0.08 19.33 -0.57
C GLU A 102 1.18 18.37 -0.13
N ARG A 103 2.33 18.91 0.32
CA ARG A 103 3.43 18.09 0.84
C ARG A 103 3.06 17.42 2.16
N ALA A 104 2.36 18.13 3.03
CA ALA A 104 1.85 17.57 4.28
C ALA A 104 0.83 16.44 4.00
N VAL A 105 -0.09 16.65 3.06
CA VAL A 105 -1.05 15.63 2.62
C VAL A 105 -0.35 14.42 2.02
N ALA A 106 0.71 14.63 1.23
CA ALA A 106 1.50 13.51 0.68
C ALA A 106 2.16 12.68 1.81
N ALA A 107 2.65 13.34 2.87
CA ALA A 107 3.18 12.66 4.05
C ALA A 107 2.09 11.86 4.80
N LEU A 108 0.92 12.46 5.05
CA LEU A 108 -0.22 11.76 5.65
C LEU A 108 -0.67 10.54 4.82
N ARG A 109 -0.70 10.69 3.50
CA ARG A 109 -1.01 9.57 2.59
C ARG A 109 0.00 8.43 2.74
N ALA A 110 1.29 8.75 2.85
CA ALA A 110 2.32 7.72 3.05
C ALA A 110 2.14 7.00 4.40
N MET A 111 1.85 7.75 5.47
CA MET A 111 1.55 7.18 6.80
C MET A 111 0.32 6.27 6.77
N HIS A 112 -0.75 6.69 6.11
CA HIS A 112 -1.96 5.89 5.93
C HIS A 112 -1.69 4.59 5.16
N HIS A 113 -0.96 4.65 4.04
CA HIS A 113 -0.57 3.46 3.29
C HIS A 113 0.29 2.51 4.12
N TYR A 114 1.21 3.04 4.93
CA TYR A 114 2.01 2.21 5.84
C TYR A 114 1.15 1.53 6.90
N SER A 115 0.19 2.25 7.49
CA SER A 115 -0.76 1.68 8.45
C SER A 115 -1.58 0.54 7.83
N LEU A 116 -2.14 0.73 6.64
CA LEU A 116 -2.84 -0.31 5.90
C LEU A 116 -1.94 -1.53 5.61
N TRP A 117 -0.67 -1.28 5.25
CA TRP A 117 0.29 -2.34 5.01
C TRP A 117 0.63 -3.11 6.29
N LYS A 118 0.85 -2.41 7.39
CA LYS A 118 1.17 -3.00 8.71
C LYS A 118 0.02 -3.86 9.24
N ASN A 119 -1.22 -3.40 9.06
CA ASN A 119 -2.43 -4.05 9.57
C ASN A 119 -3.02 -5.08 8.61
N ARG A 120 -2.31 -5.43 7.51
CA ARG A 120 -2.77 -6.47 6.59
C ARG A 120 -2.92 -7.81 7.32
N PRO A 121 -4.01 -8.54 7.10
CA PRO A 121 -4.13 -9.90 7.61
C PRO A 121 -2.98 -10.77 7.07
N PRO A 122 -2.50 -11.74 7.84
CA PRO A 122 -1.46 -12.66 7.39
C PRO A 122 -1.92 -13.34 6.09
N ARG A 123 -0.98 -13.45 5.15
CA ARG A 123 -1.23 -14.05 3.85
C ARG A 123 -1.66 -15.50 4.04
N GLN A 124 -2.88 -15.84 3.73
CA GLN A 124 -3.32 -17.24 3.69
C GLN A 124 -2.69 -17.91 2.46
N ILE A 125 -1.73 -18.81 2.70
CA ILE A 125 -1.14 -19.62 1.64
C ILE A 125 -2.06 -20.82 1.46
N THR A 126 -2.77 -20.85 0.33
CA THR A 126 -3.57 -22.02 -0.03
C THR A 126 -2.65 -23.18 -0.42
N HIS A 127 -2.65 -24.24 0.38
CA HIS A 127 -1.91 -25.44 0.07
C HIS A 127 -2.74 -26.34 -0.86
N PHE A 128 -2.30 -26.47 -2.10
CA PHE A 128 -2.89 -27.41 -3.04
C PHE A 128 -2.30 -28.81 -2.84
N ARG A 129 -3.15 -29.83 -2.98
CA ARG A 129 -2.68 -31.23 -3.00
C ARG A 129 -1.97 -31.47 -4.34
N VAL A 130 -0.63 -31.51 -4.29
CA VAL A 130 0.22 -31.69 -5.47
C VAL A 130 1.14 -32.89 -5.28
N ASN A 131 1.45 -33.60 -6.36
CA ASN A 131 2.36 -34.75 -6.32
C ASN A 131 3.81 -34.30 -6.50
N ARG A 132 4.37 -33.63 -5.47
CA ARG A 132 5.78 -33.15 -5.48
C ARG A 132 6.78 -34.26 -5.78
N ARG A 133 6.58 -35.45 -5.22
CA ARG A 133 7.51 -36.59 -5.42
C ARG A 133 7.60 -37.01 -6.88
N ARG A 134 6.51 -36.92 -7.66
CA ARG A 134 6.53 -37.18 -9.10
C ARG A 134 7.36 -36.17 -9.83
N VAL A 135 7.20 -34.89 -9.52
CA VAL A 135 7.94 -33.78 -10.13
C VAL A 135 9.43 -33.88 -9.81
N GLU A 136 9.79 -34.08 -8.55
CA GLU A 136 11.20 -34.24 -8.13
C GLU A 136 11.88 -35.38 -8.88
N ARG A 137 11.24 -36.51 -9.04
CA ARG A 137 11.77 -37.64 -9.82
C ARG A 137 12.03 -37.28 -11.28
N ILE A 138 11.10 -36.54 -11.92
CA ILE A 138 11.25 -36.11 -13.32
C ILE A 138 12.44 -35.18 -13.45
N ILE A 139 12.52 -34.17 -12.58
CA ILE A 139 13.59 -33.16 -12.59
C ILE A 139 14.94 -33.81 -12.29
N THR A 140 15.04 -34.60 -11.22
CA THR A 140 16.30 -35.26 -10.83
C THR A 140 16.82 -36.19 -11.92
N ARG A 141 15.94 -36.95 -12.58
CA ARG A 141 16.33 -37.83 -13.71
C ARG A 141 16.89 -37.01 -14.88
N ARG A 142 16.30 -35.86 -15.19
CA ARG A 142 16.80 -34.98 -16.27
C ARG A 142 18.17 -34.40 -15.94
N LEU A 143 18.33 -33.85 -14.74
CA LEU A 143 19.61 -33.29 -14.29
C LEU A 143 20.73 -34.33 -14.31
N ARG A 144 20.47 -35.57 -13.90
CA ARG A 144 21.46 -36.67 -13.94
C ARG A 144 21.92 -37.02 -15.36
N THR A 145 21.12 -36.73 -16.38
CA THR A 145 21.49 -36.93 -17.79
C THR A 145 22.13 -35.70 -18.45
N GLY A 146 22.47 -34.68 -17.66
CA GLY A 146 23.05 -33.41 -18.15
C GLY A 146 22.09 -32.55 -18.96
N ARG A 147 20.81 -32.83 -18.93
CA ARG A 147 19.78 -32.09 -19.69
C ARG A 147 19.10 -31.07 -18.78
N HIS A 148 19.16 -29.80 -19.19
CA HIS A 148 18.59 -28.67 -18.45
C HIS A 148 17.23 -28.22 -19.00
N THR A 149 16.74 -28.84 -20.07
CA THR A 149 15.43 -28.56 -20.68
C THR A 149 14.47 -29.72 -20.48
N ILE A 150 13.19 -29.40 -20.31
CA ILE A 150 12.12 -30.40 -20.18
C ILE A 150 11.23 -30.29 -21.43
N GLY A 151 11.17 -31.37 -22.23
CA GLY A 151 10.33 -31.44 -23.41
C GLY A 151 8.82 -31.44 -23.05
N GLU A 152 7.96 -31.17 -24.04
CA GLU A 152 6.51 -30.99 -23.87
C GLU A 152 5.85 -32.12 -23.07
N ILE A 153 6.17 -33.39 -23.38
CA ILE A 153 5.56 -34.54 -22.71
C ILE A 153 5.84 -34.54 -21.21
N LYS A 154 7.11 -34.35 -20.82
CA LYS A 154 7.49 -34.31 -19.41
C LYS A 154 7.02 -33.03 -18.73
N GLY A 155 6.92 -31.94 -19.46
CA GLY A 155 6.29 -30.69 -19.01
C GLY A 155 4.82 -30.89 -18.66
N LYS A 156 4.06 -31.59 -19.52
CA LYS A 156 2.67 -32.01 -19.26
C LYS A 156 2.55 -32.89 -18.01
N ASP A 157 3.46 -33.85 -17.83
CA ASP A 157 3.51 -34.69 -16.62
C ASP A 157 3.66 -33.88 -15.34
N ILE A 158 4.54 -32.84 -15.38
CA ILE A 158 4.76 -31.92 -14.26
C ILE A 158 3.51 -31.09 -14.00
N LEU A 159 2.93 -30.47 -15.02
CA LEU A 159 1.72 -29.66 -14.90
C LEU A 159 0.55 -30.50 -14.34
N SER A 160 0.36 -31.72 -14.85
CA SER A 160 -0.64 -32.64 -14.33
C SER A 160 -0.42 -32.99 -12.86
N ALA A 161 0.84 -33.19 -12.44
CA ALA A 161 1.18 -33.46 -11.05
C ALA A 161 0.87 -32.28 -10.11
N TYR A 162 0.77 -31.07 -10.66
CA TYR A 162 0.33 -29.86 -9.96
C TYR A 162 -1.17 -29.56 -10.13
N GLY A 163 -1.92 -30.47 -10.76
CA GLY A 163 -3.39 -30.36 -10.89
C GLY A 163 -3.86 -29.47 -12.03
N PHE A 164 -2.97 -29.06 -12.94
CA PHE A 164 -3.40 -28.34 -14.13
C PHE A 164 -4.16 -29.26 -15.08
N LYS A 165 -5.25 -28.79 -15.65
CA LYS A 165 -5.93 -29.46 -16.75
C LYS A 165 -5.08 -29.32 -18.01
N ILE A 166 -4.62 -30.42 -18.52
CA ILE A 166 -3.82 -30.49 -19.74
C ILE A 166 -4.57 -31.27 -20.82
N PRO A 167 -4.42 -30.92 -22.11
CA PRO A 167 -4.96 -31.70 -23.19
C PRO A 167 -4.39 -33.13 -23.19
N ASN A 168 -5.24 -34.11 -23.48
CA ASN A 168 -4.80 -35.48 -23.67
C ASN A 168 -3.84 -35.58 -24.85
N GLY A 169 -2.88 -36.45 -24.76
CA GLY A 169 -1.91 -36.68 -25.83
C GLY A 169 -0.82 -37.66 -25.41
N SER A 170 -0.21 -38.29 -26.37
CA SER A 170 0.87 -39.26 -26.16
C SER A 170 1.95 -39.08 -27.24
N LEU A 171 3.13 -39.66 -27.00
CA LEU A 171 4.18 -39.76 -28.00
C LEU A 171 3.85 -40.94 -28.93
N ALA A 172 3.85 -40.69 -30.24
CA ALA A 172 3.84 -41.72 -31.28
C ALA A 172 5.26 -41.85 -31.86
N ILE A 173 5.71 -43.03 -32.15
CA ILE A 173 7.03 -43.32 -32.75
C ILE A 173 6.91 -43.70 -34.23
N ASN A 174 5.72 -43.98 -34.72
CA ASN A 174 5.43 -44.28 -36.14
C ASN A 174 4.01 -43.75 -36.50
N GLN A 175 3.65 -43.89 -37.77
CA GLN A 175 2.39 -43.38 -38.30
C GLN A 175 1.18 -44.15 -37.73
N GLU A 176 1.29 -45.46 -37.60
CA GLU A 176 0.21 -46.32 -37.09
C GLU A 176 -0.16 -45.94 -35.66
N GLU A 177 0.82 -45.79 -34.76
CA GLU A 177 0.59 -45.31 -33.41
C GLU A 177 0.01 -43.88 -33.36
N ALA A 178 0.39 -43.02 -34.28
CA ALA A 178 -0.15 -41.65 -34.30
C ALA A 178 -1.67 -41.66 -34.61
N VAL A 179 -2.11 -42.56 -35.52
CA VAL A 179 -3.52 -42.73 -35.84
C VAL A 179 -4.29 -43.35 -34.66
N GLU A 180 -3.77 -44.39 -34.03
CA GLU A 180 -4.40 -45.02 -32.85
C GLU A 180 -4.56 -44.06 -31.70
N ILE A 181 -3.54 -43.19 -31.44
CA ILE A 181 -3.58 -42.17 -30.41
C ILE A 181 -4.61 -41.10 -30.76
N ALA A 182 -4.67 -40.67 -32.03
CA ALA A 182 -5.63 -39.66 -32.49
C ALA A 182 -7.09 -40.14 -32.31
N GLU A 183 -7.37 -41.42 -32.69
CA GLU A 183 -8.68 -42.04 -32.51
C GLU A 183 -9.09 -42.13 -31.02
N ARG A 184 -8.14 -42.49 -30.16
CA ARG A 184 -8.35 -42.56 -28.72
C ARG A 184 -8.57 -41.19 -28.05
N VAL A 185 -7.86 -40.16 -28.50
CA VAL A 185 -7.99 -38.79 -27.98
C VAL A 185 -9.25 -38.11 -28.48
N GLY A 186 -9.67 -38.42 -29.72
CA GLY A 186 -10.80 -37.80 -30.42
C GLY A 186 -10.39 -36.58 -31.24
N TYR A 187 -10.94 -36.45 -32.43
CA TYR A 187 -10.68 -35.36 -33.34
C TYR A 187 -11.46 -34.08 -32.93
N PRO A 188 -10.88 -32.87 -33.20
CA PRO A 188 -9.61 -32.62 -33.92
C PRO A 188 -8.39 -32.80 -33.05
N VAL A 189 -7.27 -33.27 -33.63
CA VAL A 189 -5.97 -33.42 -32.96
C VAL A 189 -4.89 -32.54 -33.58
N ALA A 190 -3.91 -32.13 -32.76
CA ALA A 190 -2.69 -31.45 -33.22
C ALA A 190 -1.51 -32.46 -33.18
N LEU A 191 -0.83 -32.65 -34.30
CA LEU A 191 0.40 -33.41 -34.41
C LEU A 191 1.61 -32.49 -34.35
N LYS A 192 2.57 -32.78 -33.46
CA LYS A 192 3.77 -32.00 -33.26
C LYS A 192 5.01 -32.88 -33.27
N ILE A 193 6.13 -32.29 -33.75
CA ILE A 193 7.43 -32.98 -33.67
C ILE A 193 7.88 -32.99 -32.21
N ALA A 194 8.29 -34.17 -31.72
CA ALA A 194 8.91 -34.37 -30.42
C ALA A 194 10.37 -34.75 -30.60
N SER A 195 11.27 -33.80 -30.44
CA SER A 195 12.72 -34.01 -30.56
C SER A 195 13.49 -33.30 -29.46
N PRO A 196 14.54 -33.91 -28.92
CA PRO A 196 15.39 -33.19 -27.96
C PRO A 196 16.20 -32.03 -28.60
N ASN A 197 16.27 -31.97 -29.92
CA ASN A 197 17.05 -31.01 -30.71
C ASN A 197 16.17 -29.90 -31.32
N ILE A 198 14.86 -29.98 -31.15
CA ILE A 198 13.91 -28.98 -31.64
C ILE A 198 13.15 -28.44 -30.44
N ILE A 199 13.24 -27.15 -30.23
CA ILE A 199 12.60 -26.43 -29.11
C ILE A 199 11.40 -25.61 -29.63
#